data_d6303b9355c2c68bbaf96c0e0a6d8d33
#
_entry.id   d6303b9355c2c68bbaf96c0e0a6d8d33
#
_cell.length_a   1.000
_cell.length_b   1.000
_cell.length_c   1.000
_cell.angle_alpha   90.00
_cell.angle_beta   90.00
_cell.angle_gamma   90.00
#
_symmetry.space_group_name_H-M   'P 1'
#
loop_
_entity.id
_entity.type
_entity.pdbx_description
1 polymer ?
#
loop_
_entity_poly.entity_id
_entity_poly.type
_entity_poly.pdbx_seq_one_letter_code
_entity_poly.pdbx_strand_id
1 'polypeptide(L)' 'MGNKICDLAKIELGGNNYTVELNGGTKKEKYDIHLQNEQINICMKDFEFSQFVTALLVANKRMKRFKEENE' A
#
# COMPACT_ATOMS: atom_id res chain seq x y z
N MET A 1 15.49 -7.55 10.83
CA MET A 1 15.21 -6.23 10.29
C MET A 1 15.61 -6.15 8.83
N GLY A 2 14.70 -5.66 8.01
CA GLY A 2 14.99 -5.52 6.60
C GLY A 2 15.63 -4.19 6.29
N ASN A 3 16.38 -4.17 5.22
CA ASN A 3 16.97 -2.94 4.69
C ASN A 3 16.10 -2.43 3.55
N LYS A 4 16.00 -1.12 3.43
CA LYS A 4 15.28 -0.52 2.31
C LYS A 4 15.91 -0.93 0.99
N ILE A 5 15.08 -1.39 0.07
CA ILE A 5 15.50 -1.73 -1.28
C ILE A 5 15.21 -0.56 -2.21
N CYS A 6 13.96 -0.09 -2.23
CA CYS A 6 13.58 1.04 -3.08
C CYS A 6 12.19 1.56 -2.69
N ASP A 7 11.86 2.73 -3.18
CA ASP A 7 10.49 3.24 -3.12
C ASP A 7 9.71 2.70 -4.30
N LEU A 8 8.56 2.09 -4.03
CA LEU A 8 7.70 1.58 -5.09
C LEU A 8 6.77 2.66 -5.62
N ALA A 9 6.29 3.53 -4.75
CA ALA A 9 5.35 4.59 -5.13
C ALA A 9 5.31 5.66 -4.08
N LYS A 10 4.83 6.83 -4.49
CA LYS A 10 4.56 7.94 -3.59
C LYS A 10 3.16 8.44 -3.88
N ILE A 11 2.44 8.84 -2.84
CA ILE A 11 1.08 9.32 -2.98
C ILE A 11 0.84 10.46 -2.01
N GLU A 12 0.04 11.42 -2.44
CA GLU A 12 -0.39 12.51 -1.57
C GLU A 12 -1.88 12.37 -1.31
N LEU A 13 -2.26 12.36 -0.05
CA LEU A 13 -3.65 12.24 0.38
C LEU A 13 -3.92 13.30 1.43
N GLY A 14 -4.86 14.22 1.14
CA GLY A 14 -5.25 15.23 2.10
C GLY A 14 -4.12 16.12 2.55
N GLY A 15 -3.18 16.42 1.69
CA GLY A 15 -2.03 17.24 2.01
C GLY A 15 -0.89 16.50 2.70
N ASN A 16 -1.05 15.20 2.95
CA ASN A 16 -0.01 14.37 3.55
C ASN A 16 0.64 13.50 2.48
N ASN A 17 1.95 13.39 2.55
CA ASN A 17 2.71 12.55 1.63
C ASN A 17 2.96 11.19 2.27
N TYR A 18 2.76 10.14 1.48
CA TYR A 18 3.00 8.77 1.89
C TYR A 18 3.92 8.10 0.89
N THR A 19 4.72 7.18 1.36
CA THR A 19 5.61 6.39 0.51
C THR A 19 5.27 4.91 0.68
N VAL A 20 5.23 4.19 -0.43
CA VAL A 20 5.16 2.74 -0.41
C VAL A 20 6.57 2.24 -0.66
N GLU A 21 7.17 1.65 0.36
CA GLU A 21 8.58 1.30 0.37
C GLU A 21 8.75 -0.20 0.41
N LEU A 22 9.68 -0.71 -0.41
CA LEU A 22 10.04 -2.11 -0.43
C LEU A 22 11.28 -2.32 0.43
N ASN A 23 11.19 -3.25 1.36
CA ASN A 23 12.30 -3.63 2.23
C ASN A 23 12.60 -5.12 2.10
N GLY A 24 13.85 -5.48 2.38
CA GLY A 24 14.21 -6.87 2.52
C GLY A 24 13.62 -7.43 3.81
N GLY A 25 13.05 -8.60 3.73
CA GLY A 25 12.44 -9.27 4.86
C GLY A 25 13.35 -10.30 5.51
N THR A 26 12.76 -11.34 6.04
CA THR A 26 13.45 -12.43 6.69
C THR A 26 13.74 -13.56 5.69
N LYS A 27 14.36 -14.63 6.17
CA LYS A 27 14.58 -15.81 5.34
C LYS A 27 13.29 -16.47 4.89
N LYS A 28 12.24 -16.40 5.72
CA LYS A 28 10.93 -16.98 5.38
C LYS A 28 10.12 -16.04 4.49
N GLU A 29 10.27 -14.75 4.72
CA GLU A 29 9.50 -13.74 4.01
C GLU A 29 10.48 -12.76 3.41
N LYS A 30 10.71 -12.91 2.11
CA LYS A 30 11.78 -12.19 1.42
C LYS A 30 11.56 -10.69 1.39
N TYR A 31 10.32 -10.25 1.43
CA TYR A 31 10.01 -8.83 1.27
C TYR A 31 9.00 -8.36 2.28
N ASP A 32 9.20 -7.14 2.75
CA ASP A 32 8.23 -6.38 3.53
C ASP A 32 7.91 -5.11 2.77
N ILE A 33 6.67 -4.73 2.80
CA ILE A 33 6.22 -3.49 2.17
C ILE A 33 5.71 -2.56 3.27
N HIS A 34 6.18 -1.32 3.25
CA HIS A 34 5.79 -0.32 4.23
C HIS A 34 5.05 0.81 3.55
N LEU A 35 3.83 1.06 4.00
CA LEU A 35 3.11 2.28 3.65
C LEU A 35 3.34 3.24 4.80
N GLN A 36 4.06 4.32 4.56
CA GLN A 36 4.53 5.14 5.66
C GLN A 36 4.64 6.61 5.34
N ASN A 37 4.58 7.40 6.39
CA ASN A 37 5.00 8.79 6.41
C ASN A 37 5.59 9.06 7.79
N GLU A 38 5.72 10.34 8.17
CA GLU A 38 6.31 10.70 9.47
C GLU A 38 5.49 10.22 10.67
N GLN A 39 4.20 9.97 10.46
CA GLN A 39 3.27 9.68 11.55
C GLN A 39 2.82 8.23 11.61
N ILE A 40 2.78 7.55 10.47
CA ILE A 40 2.29 6.17 10.41
C ILE A 40 3.27 5.29 9.66
N ASN A 41 3.22 4.01 10.00
CA ASN A 41 4.01 3.00 9.31
C ASN A 41 3.20 1.70 9.35
N ILE A 42 2.64 1.34 8.21
CA ILE A 42 1.89 0.09 8.06
C ILE A 42 2.79 -0.91 7.37
N CYS A 43 3.19 -1.93 8.10
CA CYS A 43 4.06 -2.99 7.61
C CYS A 43 3.22 -4.12 7.08
N MET A 44 3.50 -4.56 5.87
CA MET A 44 2.78 -5.66 5.24
C MET A 44 3.77 -6.65 4.68
N LYS A 45 3.40 -7.93 4.77
CA LYS A 45 4.11 -8.98 4.06
C LYS A 45 3.68 -8.95 2.60
N ASP A 46 4.46 -9.64 1.77
CA ASP A 46 4.19 -9.67 0.33
C ASP A 46 2.74 -10.02 0.01
N PHE A 47 2.23 -11.13 0.58
CA PHE A 47 0.87 -11.55 0.29
C PHE A 47 -0.18 -10.60 0.86
N GLU A 48 0.11 -9.97 2.00
CA GLU A 48 -0.80 -8.98 2.59
C GLU A 48 -0.90 -7.74 1.71
N PHE A 49 0.22 -7.32 1.16
CA PHE A 49 0.24 -6.18 0.25
C PHE A 49 -0.61 -6.47 -0.99
N SER A 50 -0.49 -7.67 -1.56
CA SER A 50 -1.29 -8.07 -2.72
C SER A 50 -2.78 -8.04 -2.40
N GLN A 51 -3.17 -8.50 -1.20
CA GLN A 51 -4.57 -8.44 -0.77
C GLN A 51 -5.05 -7.01 -0.58
N PHE A 52 -4.19 -6.16 -0.05
CA PHE A 52 -4.51 -4.75 0.15
C PHE A 52 -4.77 -4.05 -1.18
N VAL A 53 -3.90 -4.29 -2.16
CA VAL A 53 -4.06 -3.74 -3.51
C VAL A 53 -5.36 -4.23 -4.14
N THR A 54 -5.65 -5.52 -4.02
CA THR A 54 -6.89 -6.09 -4.55
C THR A 54 -8.11 -5.43 -3.92
N ALA A 55 -8.10 -5.23 -2.61
CA ALA A 55 -9.21 -4.59 -1.91
C ALA A 55 -9.41 -3.15 -2.41
N LEU A 56 -8.33 -2.42 -2.64
CA LEU A 56 -8.42 -1.06 -3.15
C LEU A 56 -9.00 -1.02 -4.56
N LEU A 57 -8.61 -1.96 -5.42
CA LEU A 57 -9.15 -2.05 -6.79
C LEU A 57 -10.64 -2.38 -6.77
N VAL A 58 -11.06 -3.30 -5.90
CA VAL A 58 -12.48 -3.63 -5.76
C VAL A 58 -13.27 -2.42 -5.25
N ALA A 59 -12.74 -1.73 -4.24
CA ALA A 59 -13.39 -0.54 -3.71
C ALA A 59 -13.54 0.55 -4.77
N ASN A 60 -12.51 0.76 -5.57
CA ASN A 60 -12.54 1.74 -6.65
C ASN A 60 -13.62 1.40 -7.68
N LYS A 61 -13.72 0.13 -8.06
CA LYS A 61 -14.72 -0.33 -9.01
C LYS A 61 -16.13 -0.13 -8.46
N ARG A 62 -16.34 -0.45 -7.18
CA ARG A 62 -17.65 -0.29 -6.55
C ARG A 62 -18.03 1.19 -6.42
N MET A 63 -17.08 2.05 -6.13
CA MET A 63 -17.32 3.48 -6.07
C MET A 63 -17.79 4.02 -7.42
N LYS A 64 -17.14 3.61 -8.49
CA LYS A 64 -17.52 4.02 -9.85
C LYS A 64 -18.93 3.56 -10.19
N ARG A 65 -19.25 2.30 -9.86
CA ARG A 65 -20.59 1.77 -10.11
C ARG A 65 -21.64 2.55 -9.30
N PHE A 66 -21.35 2.84 -8.04
CA PHE A 66 -22.26 3.63 -7.21
C PHE A 66 -22.56 4.99 -7.83
N LYS A 67 -21.52 5.66 -8.34
CA LYS A 67 -21.69 6.95 -8.99
C LYS A 67 -22.54 6.84 -10.25
N GLU A 68 -22.31 5.81 -11.05
CA GLU A 68 -23.07 5.60 -12.28
C GLU A 68 -24.56 5.39 -11.99
N GLU A 69 -24.90 4.75 -10.87
CA GLU A 69 -26.28 4.44 -10.51
C GLU A 69 -26.98 5.59 -9.78
N ASN A 70 -26.24 6.49 -9.14
CA ASN A 70 -26.79 7.48 -8.22
C ASN A 70 -26.49 8.95 -8.57
N GLU A 71 -25.69 9.18 -9.61
CA GLU A 71 -25.36 10.56 -10.01
C GLU A 71 -25.71 10.90 -11.44
#